data_9cf3e6a7a7ac0176013e093fe6c33dbd
#
_entry.id   9cf3e6a7a7ac0176013e093fe6c33dbd
#
_cell.length_a   1.000
_cell.length_b   1.000
_cell.length_c   1.000
_cell.angle_alpha   90.00
_cell.angle_beta   90.00
_cell.angle_gamma   90.00
#
_symmetry.space_group_name_H-M   'P 1'
#
loop_
_entity.id
_entity.type
_entity.pdbx_description
1 polymer ?
#
loop_
_entity_poly.entity_id
_entity_poly.type
_entity_poly.pdbx_seq_one_letter_code
_entity_poly.pdbx_strand_id
1 'polypeptide(L)'
;YNQYIFLDDSGENLQRFEKSARNMQSLSKYSRSNQINKEWIDLYLNDAHSFGLTSVRAHCNVIAWTDNPMEVKNMRNDVGSQIAMMECKPRHNTVDAATLYWAAMPGNGADFPAEESFYTFIEQALCFWVEETNYRSSVSPFGLKMSDRISGKPLHVDISDLPMKRGVTTNRNKFVLGGSGSGKSFFM
;
A
#
# COMPACT_ATOMS: atom_id res chain seq x y z
N TYR A 1 -1.27 -5.05 9.02
CA TYR A 1 -0.55 -4.24 8.02
C TYR A 1 -0.36 -2.84 8.55
N ASN A 2 0.87 -2.35 8.52
CA ASN A 2 1.21 -1.00 8.91
C ASN A 2 1.91 -0.32 7.74
N GLN A 3 1.59 0.94 7.54
CA GLN A 3 2.22 1.79 6.54
C GLN A 3 2.65 3.10 7.19
N TYR A 4 3.88 3.49 6.90
CA TYR A 4 4.45 4.75 7.35
C TYR A 4 4.83 5.56 6.12
N ILE A 5 4.44 6.83 6.09
CA ILE A 5 4.81 7.79 5.05
C ILE A 5 5.32 9.03 5.76
N PHE A 6 6.60 9.33 5.58
CA PHE A 6 7.26 10.48 6.18
C PHE A 6 7.36 11.59 5.13
N LEU A 7 6.67 12.68 5.37
CA LEU A 7 6.66 13.85 4.51
C LEU A 7 7.85 14.74 4.85
N ASP A 8 9.02 14.34 4.36
CA ASP A 8 10.25 15.13 4.47
C ASP A 8 10.29 16.22 3.39
N ASP A 9 11.29 17.12 3.47
CA ASP A 9 11.57 18.04 2.38
C ASP A 9 12.05 17.28 1.14
N SER A 10 11.21 17.25 0.12
CA SER A 10 11.50 16.58 -1.15
C SER A 10 12.73 17.16 -1.83
N GLY A 11 12.96 18.47 -1.74
CA GLY A 11 14.13 19.14 -2.30
C GLY A 11 15.43 18.65 -1.66
N GLU A 12 15.47 18.54 -0.33
CA GLU A 12 16.63 17.99 0.38
C GLU A 12 16.88 16.53 0.01
N ASN A 13 15.83 15.72 -0.10
CA ASN A 13 15.94 14.34 -0.52
C ASN A 13 16.57 14.22 -1.92
N LEU A 14 16.07 14.98 -2.89
CA LEU A 14 16.61 14.97 -4.25
C LEU A 14 18.08 15.47 -4.29
N GLN A 15 18.43 16.51 -3.54
CA GLN A 15 19.82 16.97 -3.44
C GLN A 15 20.76 15.89 -2.86
N ARG A 16 20.28 15.11 -1.89
CA ARG A 16 21.07 13.95 -1.36
C ARG A 16 21.31 12.92 -2.46
N PHE A 17 20.30 12.62 -3.27
CA PHE A 17 20.44 11.70 -4.41
C PHE A 17 21.37 12.25 -5.48
N GLU A 18 21.31 13.52 -5.83
CA GLU A 18 22.24 14.16 -6.76
C GLU A 18 23.70 14.07 -6.27
N LYS A 19 23.92 14.33 -4.97
CA LYS A 19 25.25 14.16 -4.36
C LYS A 19 25.71 12.71 -4.41
N SER A 20 24.81 11.76 -4.15
CA SER A 20 25.10 10.34 -4.24
C SER A 20 25.42 9.92 -5.66
N ALA A 21 24.67 10.38 -6.67
CA ALA A 21 24.95 10.12 -8.08
C ALA A 21 26.35 10.58 -8.50
N ARG A 22 26.75 11.80 -8.09
CA ARG A 22 28.10 12.33 -8.34
C ARG A 22 29.20 11.47 -7.70
N ASN A 23 28.97 11.02 -6.45
CA ASN A 23 29.91 10.12 -5.78
C ASN A 23 30.01 8.77 -6.47
N MET A 24 28.87 8.17 -6.85
CA MET A 24 28.83 6.89 -7.58
C MET A 24 29.46 6.98 -8.96
N GLN A 25 29.37 8.13 -9.64
CA GLN A 25 30.03 8.36 -10.92
C GLN A 25 31.56 8.24 -10.81
N SER A 26 32.16 8.77 -9.74
CA SER A 26 33.58 8.64 -9.51
C SER A 26 34.01 7.20 -9.19
N LEU A 27 33.10 6.45 -8.53
CA LEU A 27 33.35 5.07 -8.10
C LEU A 27 32.90 4.01 -9.12
N SER A 28 32.17 4.40 -10.17
CA SER A 28 31.63 3.48 -11.20
C SER A 28 32.70 2.71 -11.94
N LYS A 29 33.90 3.31 -12.08
CA LYS A 29 35.06 2.68 -12.73
C LYS A 29 35.62 1.49 -11.95
N TYR A 30 35.34 1.42 -10.66
CA TYR A 30 35.89 0.40 -9.76
C TYR A 30 34.95 -0.75 -9.44
N SER A 31 33.61 -0.55 -9.65
CA SER A 31 32.65 -1.57 -9.34
C SER A 31 31.39 -1.44 -10.23
N ARG A 32 31.00 -2.58 -10.81
CA ARG A 32 29.74 -2.68 -11.57
C ARG A 32 28.50 -2.36 -10.71
N SER A 33 28.56 -2.69 -9.43
CA SER A 33 27.46 -2.35 -8.49
C SER A 33 27.28 -0.85 -8.37
N ASN A 34 28.37 -0.07 -8.31
CA ASN A 34 28.29 1.39 -8.25
C ASN A 34 27.74 1.99 -9.54
N GLN A 35 28.03 1.38 -10.69
CA GLN A 35 27.46 1.78 -11.96
C GLN A 35 25.95 1.55 -11.98
N ILE A 36 25.49 0.36 -11.59
CA ILE A 36 24.05 0.02 -11.53
C ILE A 36 23.32 0.96 -10.55
N ASN A 37 23.90 1.18 -9.36
CA ASN A 37 23.30 2.09 -8.39
C ASN A 37 23.20 3.52 -8.92
N LYS A 38 24.20 3.99 -9.67
CA LYS A 38 24.14 5.29 -10.31
C LYS A 38 22.99 5.36 -11.32
N GLU A 39 22.85 4.35 -12.18
CA GLU A 39 21.78 4.27 -13.18
C GLU A 39 20.38 4.33 -12.51
N TRP A 40 20.18 3.63 -11.40
CA TRP A 40 18.94 3.69 -10.63
C TRP A 40 18.68 5.06 -10.02
N ILE A 41 19.71 5.71 -9.48
CA ILE A 41 19.59 7.06 -8.93
C ILE A 41 19.26 8.07 -10.05
N ASP A 42 19.92 7.96 -11.19
CA ASP A 42 19.67 8.84 -12.34
C ASP A 42 18.23 8.67 -12.84
N LEU A 43 17.70 7.45 -12.92
CA LEU A 43 16.29 7.19 -13.27
C LEU A 43 15.34 7.84 -12.25
N TYR A 44 15.59 7.66 -10.97
CA TYR A 44 14.78 8.26 -9.91
C TYR A 44 14.75 9.79 -10.00
N LEU A 45 15.90 10.44 -10.21
CA LEU A 45 16.01 11.88 -10.36
C LEU A 45 15.32 12.38 -11.63
N ASN A 46 15.47 11.65 -12.74
CA ASN A 46 14.81 11.98 -14.01
C ASN A 46 13.28 11.93 -13.87
N ASP A 47 12.75 10.90 -13.23
CA ASP A 47 11.31 10.78 -12.99
C ASP A 47 10.81 11.91 -12.08
N ALA A 48 11.53 12.18 -10.98
CA ALA A 48 11.18 13.27 -10.06
C ALA A 48 11.07 14.62 -10.78
N HIS A 49 12.07 14.95 -11.61
CA HIS A 49 12.12 16.24 -12.31
C HIS A 49 11.18 16.30 -13.53
N SER A 50 11.05 15.20 -14.29
CA SER A 50 10.23 15.18 -15.50
C SER A 50 8.73 15.23 -15.19
N PHE A 51 8.32 14.56 -14.12
CA PHE A 51 6.91 14.45 -13.74
C PHE A 51 6.54 15.29 -12.51
N GLY A 52 7.50 16.00 -11.92
CA GLY A 52 7.25 16.81 -10.72
C GLY A 52 6.84 15.99 -9.50
N LEU A 53 7.39 14.76 -9.36
CA LEU A 53 7.00 13.84 -8.30
C LEU A 53 7.61 14.25 -6.96
N THR A 54 6.85 14.06 -5.88
CA THR A 54 7.29 14.38 -4.52
C THR A 54 8.00 13.19 -3.89
N SER A 55 9.30 13.36 -3.58
CA SER A 55 10.09 12.36 -2.87
C SER A 55 9.71 12.30 -1.40
N VAL A 56 9.40 11.11 -0.91
CA VAL A 56 9.06 10.83 0.49
C VAL A 56 9.83 9.61 0.98
N ARG A 57 9.90 9.42 2.30
CA ARG A 57 10.31 8.14 2.87
C ARG A 57 9.07 7.33 3.24
N ALA A 58 9.11 6.05 2.95
CA ALA A 58 8.02 5.14 3.27
C ALA A 58 8.53 3.85 3.90
N HIS A 59 7.64 3.16 4.58
CA HIS A 59 7.84 1.80 5.04
C HIS A 59 6.50 1.08 5.10
N CYS A 60 6.51 -0.20 4.73
CA CYS A 60 5.34 -1.07 4.85
C CYS A 60 5.75 -2.35 5.57
N ASN A 61 5.00 -2.75 6.58
CA ASN A 61 5.22 -4.02 7.24
C ASN A 61 3.93 -4.76 7.56
N VAL A 62 4.06 -6.07 7.75
CA VAL A 62 2.98 -6.95 8.16
C VAL A 62 3.38 -7.62 9.47
N ILE A 63 2.56 -7.46 10.48
CA ILE A 63 2.66 -8.19 11.74
C ILE A 63 1.61 -9.29 11.70
N ALA A 64 2.06 -10.53 11.79
CA ALA A 64 1.20 -11.70 11.88
C ALA A 64 1.49 -12.44 13.18
N TRP A 65 0.47 -13.04 13.78
CA TRP A 65 0.57 -13.77 15.03
C TRP A 65 -0.25 -15.05 14.98
N THR A 66 0.14 -16.02 15.80
CA THR A 66 -0.57 -17.26 16.00
C THR A 66 -0.38 -17.73 17.43
N ASP A 67 -1.37 -18.42 17.97
CA ASP A 67 -1.31 -19.03 19.31
C ASP A 67 -0.55 -20.38 19.27
N ASN A 68 -0.32 -20.95 18.08
CA ASN A 68 0.38 -22.21 17.90
C ASN A 68 1.81 -21.98 17.37
N PRO A 69 2.85 -22.19 18.18
CA PRO A 69 4.24 -21.99 17.78
C PRO A 69 4.67 -22.82 16.55
N MET A 70 4.04 -23.99 16.32
CA MET A 70 4.36 -24.86 15.18
C MET A 70 3.91 -24.27 13.85
N GLU A 71 2.94 -23.35 13.86
CA GLU A 71 2.40 -22.70 12.66
C GLU A 71 3.16 -21.44 12.26
N VAL A 72 4.03 -20.90 13.12
CA VAL A 72 4.77 -19.65 12.85
C VAL A 72 5.53 -19.72 11.52
N LYS A 73 6.16 -20.86 11.23
CA LYS A 73 6.90 -21.03 9.98
C LYS A 73 6.00 -21.00 8.75
N ASN A 74 4.85 -21.67 8.84
CA ASN A 74 3.89 -21.71 7.72
C ASN A 74 3.29 -20.32 7.50
N MET A 75 2.82 -19.68 8.56
CA MET A 75 2.30 -18.30 8.51
C MET A 75 3.32 -17.33 7.90
N ARG A 76 4.59 -17.41 8.29
CA ARG A 76 5.65 -16.57 7.73
C ARG A 76 5.84 -16.82 6.24
N ASN A 77 5.78 -18.07 5.79
CA ASN A 77 5.90 -18.43 4.39
C ASN A 77 4.68 -17.94 3.59
N ASP A 78 3.48 -18.07 4.14
CA ASP A 78 2.25 -17.62 3.50
C ASP A 78 2.24 -16.10 3.31
N VAL A 79 2.55 -15.35 4.36
CA VAL A 79 2.68 -13.88 4.28
C VAL A 79 3.78 -13.47 3.29
N GLY A 80 4.94 -14.14 3.35
CA GLY A 80 6.05 -13.89 2.42
C GLY A 80 5.67 -14.16 0.97
N SER A 81 4.91 -15.22 0.72
CA SER A 81 4.40 -15.55 -0.62
C SER A 81 3.43 -14.50 -1.15
N GLN A 82 2.52 -13.99 -0.30
CA GLN A 82 1.60 -12.92 -0.70
C GLN A 82 2.34 -11.62 -1.03
N ILE A 83 3.35 -11.26 -0.24
CA ILE A 83 4.19 -10.08 -0.52
C ILE A 83 4.97 -10.27 -1.84
N ALA A 84 5.50 -11.47 -2.09
CA ALA A 84 6.21 -11.78 -3.32
C ALA A 84 5.30 -11.73 -4.56
N MET A 85 4.02 -12.10 -4.43
CA MET A 85 3.03 -11.95 -5.52
C MET A 85 2.76 -10.50 -5.91
N MET A 86 3.05 -9.54 -5.04
CA MET A 86 3.01 -8.09 -5.33
C MET A 86 4.33 -7.58 -5.93
N GLU A 87 5.20 -8.46 -6.41
CA GLU A 87 6.55 -8.15 -6.91
C GLU A 87 7.46 -7.46 -5.87
N CYS A 88 7.10 -7.55 -4.59
CA CYS A 88 7.88 -7.03 -3.48
C CYS A 88 8.75 -8.13 -2.87
N LYS A 89 9.97 -7.77 -2.45
CA LYS A 89 10.87 -8.70 -1.78
C LYS A 89 10.62 -8.66 -0.26
N PRO A 90 10.07 -9.73 0.35
CA PRO A 90 9.84 -9.75 1.79
C PRO A 90 11.19 -9.76 2.54
N ARG A 91 11.31 -8.92 3.55
CA ARG A 91 12.42 -8.92 4.50
C ARG A 91 11.91 -9.40 5.85
N HIS A 92 12.60 -10.36 6.44
CA HIS A 92 12.30 -10.80 7.80
C HIS A 92 13.15 -10.01 8.78
N ASN A 93 12.52 -9.20 9.61
CA ASN A 93 13.22 -8.43 10.63
C ASN A 93 13.44 -9.29 11.87
N THR A 94 14.67 -9.34 12.34
CA THR A 94 15.06 -10.08 13.54
C THR A 94 15.64 -9.16 14.61
N VAL A 95 16.36 -8.12 14.22
CA VAL A 95 17.02 -7.18 15.13
C VAL A 95 16.05 -6.09 15.57
N ASP A 96 15.41 -5.42 14.61
CA ASP A 96 14.53 -4.27 14.86
C ASP A 96 13.06 -4.64 15.06
N ALA A 97 12.75 -5.95 15.12
CA ALA A 97 11.38 -6.43 15.22
C ALA A 97 10.62 -5.85 16.42
N ALA A 98 11.26 -5.73 17.57
CA ALA A 98 10.62 -5.18 18.78
C ALA A 98 10.33 -3.68 18.61
N THR A 99 11.24 -2.90 18.02
CA THR A 99 11.07 -1.47 17.78
C THR A 99 9.97 -1.20 16.74
N LEU A 100 9.96 -2.01 15.67
CA LEU A 100 8.90 -1.93 14.64
C LEU A 100 7.53 -2.31 15.19
N TYR A 101 7.47 -3.33 16.07
CA TYR A 101 6.23 -3.70 16.74
C TYR A 101 5.73 -2.57 17.66
N TRP A 102 6.63 -1.95 18.43
CA TRP A 102 6.30 -0.83 19.31
C TRP A 102 5.82 0.39 18.50
N ALA A 103 6.54 0.74 17.44
CA ALA A 103 6.16 1.85 16.55
C ALA A 103 4.82 1.63 15.84
N ALA A 104 4.39 0.37 15.66
CA ALA A 104 3.11 0.02 15.05
C ALA A 104 1.89 0.27 15.96
N MET A 105 2.11 0.50 17.25
CA MET A 105 1.03 0.86 18.17
C MET A 105 0.59 2.31 17.92
N PRO A 106 -0.71 2.60 17.89
CA PRO A 106 -1.22 3.95 17.73
C PRO A 106 -0.59 4.93 18.73
N GLY A 107 -0.03 6.02 18.22
CA GLY A 107 0.65 7.05 19.01
C GLY A 107 2.17 6.93 19.07
N ASN A 108 2.76 5.77 18.73
CA ASN A 108 4.20 5.52 18.85
C ASN A 108 4.96 5.67 17.51
N GLY A 109 4.33 6.20 16.47
CA GLY A 109 4.94 6.33 15.13
C GLY A 109 6.23 7.17 15.12
N ALA A 110 6.44 8.04 16.12
CA ALA A 110 7.68 8.81 16.25
C ALA A 110 8.90 7.95 16.61
N ASP A 111 8.70 6.79 17.20
CA ASP A 111 9.76 5.85 17.58
C ASP A 111 10.20 4.94 16.41
N PHE A 112 9.65 5.16 15.21
CA PHE A 112 10.00 4.37 14.04
C PHE A 112 11.47 4.58 13.66
N PRO A 113 12.26 3.51 13.48
CA PRO A 113 13.67 3.63 13.11
C PRO A 113 13.82 4.14 11.68
N ALA A 114 14.42 5.32 11.54
CA ALA A 114 14.54 6.02 10.26
C ALA A 114 15.26 5.21 9.17
N GLU A 115 16.23 4.38 9.57
CA GLU A 115 17.02 3.48 8.71
C GLU A 115 16.21 2.35 8.10
N GLU A 116 15.06 2.00 8.65
CA GLU A 116 14.15 1.00 8.09
C GLU A 116 13.23 1.59 7.01
N SER A 117 13.27 2.91 6.78
CA SER A 117 12.54 3.56 5.71
C SER A 117 13.29 3.50 4.38
N PHE A 118 12.54 3.50 3.29
CA PHE A 118 13.07 3.61 1.93
C PHE A 118 12.50 4.84 1.22
N TYR A 119 13.25 5.38 0.28
CA TYR A 119 12.81 6.51 -0.53
C TYR A 119 11.91 6.03 -1.67
N THR A 120 10.84 6.75 -1.89
CA THR A 120 9.88 6.51 -2.98
C THR A 120 9.18 7.83 -3.33
N PHE A 121 8.27 7.79 -4.29
CA PHE A 121 7.36 8.91 -4.56
C PHE A 121 6.04 8.73 -3.82
N ILE A 122 5.39 9.84 -3.47
CA ILE A 122 4.14 9.81 -2.70
C ILE A 122 3.05 9.01 -3.42
N GLU A 123 2.99 9.10 -4.74
CA GLU A 123 2.03 8.36 -5.56
C GLU A 123 2.24 6.85 -5.44
N GLN A 124 3.49 6.40 -5.42
CA GLN A 124 3.84 4.99 -5.24
C GLN A 124 3.56 4.51 -3.82
N ALA A 125 3.88 5.35 -2.81
CA ALA A 125 3.56 5.02 -1.42
C ALA A 125 2.05 4.85 -1.23
N LEU A 126 1.23 5.72 -1.83
CA LEU A 126 -0.22 5.68 -1.73
C LEU A 126 -0.86 4.47 -2.43
N CYS A 127 -0.16 3.78 -3.36
CA CYS A 127 -0.68 2.54 -3.95
C CYS A 127 -0.97 1.45 -2.92
N PHE A 128 -0.29 1.47 -1.78
CA PHE A 128 -0.51 0.53 -0.67
C PHE A 128 -1.44 1.08 0.41
N TRP A 129 -2.03 2.25 0.19
CA TRP A 129 -2.96 2.83 1.14
C TRP A 129 -4.23 1.99 1.23
N VAL A 130 -4.54 1.55 2.44
CA VAL A 130 -5.78 0.83 2.74
C VAL A 130 -6.65 1.71 3.61
N GLU A 131 -7.74 2.18 3.04
CA GLU A 131 -8.71 2.94 3.81
C GLU A 131 -9.66 2.00 4.54
N GLU A 132 -9.66 2.08 5.87
CA GLU A 132 -10.55 1.31 6.71
C GLU A 132 -11.92 1.98 6.79
N THR A 133 -12.93 1.28 6.32
CA THR A 133 -14.33 1.68 6.41
C THR A 133 -15.17 0.52 6.92
N ASN A 134 -16.34 0.81 7.46
CA ASN A 134 -17.31 -0.22 7.87
C ASN A 134 -17.88 -1.00 6.68
N TYR A 135 -17.69 -0.51 5.47
CA TYR A 135 -18.20 -1.13 4.25
C TYR A 135 -17.17 -2.09 3.66
N ARG A 136 -17.68 -3.25 3.24
CA ARG A 136 -16.86 -4.30 2.58
C ARG A 136 -17.46 -4.66 1.24
N SER A 137 -16.61 -4.85 0.25
CA SER A 137 -17.02 -5.34 -1.06
C SER A 137 -17.55 -6.77 -0.97
N SER A 138 -18.58 -7.06 -1.77
CA SER A 138 -19.10 -8.40 -1.93
C SER A 138 -18.11 -9.28 -2.67
N VAL A 139 -17.92 -10.52 -2.20
CA VAL A 139 -17.14 -11.55 -2.90
C VAL A 139 -18.06 -12.21 -3.93
N SER A 140 -18.26 -11.56 -5.06
CA SER A 140 -19.10 -12.05 -6.15
C SER A 140 -18.55 -11.52 -7.47
N PRO A 141 -18.61 -12.30 -8.58
CA PRO A 141 -18.17 -11.83 -9.90
C PRO A 141 -19.11 -10.77 -10.49
N PHE A 142 -20.35 -10.68 -9.99
CA PHE A 142 -21.34 -9.73 -10.43
C PHE A 142 -21.77 -8.78 -9.32
N GLY A 143 -22.05 -7.54 -9.69
CA GLY A 143 -22.53 -6.53 -8.75
C GLY A 143 -22.38 -5.12 -9.29
N LEU A 144 -22.85 -4.16 -8.51
CA LEU A 144 -22.73 -2.75 -8.80
C LEU A 144 -21.41 -2.21 -8.26
N LYS A 145 -20.71 -1.45 -9.07
CA LYS A 145 -19.56 -0.68 -8.64
C LYS A 145 -20.04 0.66 -8.12
N MET A 146 -19.79 0.91 -6.85
CA MET A 146 -20.18 2.13 -6.15
C MET A 146 -18.96 2.69 -5.43
N SER A 147 -19.06 3.88 -4.90
CA SER A 147 -18.06 4.42 -3.97
C SER A 147 -18.77 4.88 -2.70
N ASP A 148 -18.08 4.72 -1.58
CA ASP A 148 -18.52 5.31 -0.34
C ASP A 148 -18.51 6.84 -0.46
N ARG A 149 -19.58 7.48 -0.05
CA ARG A 149 -19.75 8.93 -0.23
C ARG A 149 -18.80 9.76 0.62
N ILE A 150 -18.37 9.23 1.76
CA ILE A 150 -17.53 9.96 2.72
C ILE A 150 -16.06 9.77 2.38
N SER A 151 -15.64 8.51 2.22
CA SER A 151 -14.24 8.14 2.03
C SER A 151 -13.82 8.04 0.56
N GLY A 152 -14.79 7.99 -0.37
CA GLY A 152 -14.50 7.75 -1.78
C GLY A 152 -14.09 6.30 -2.10
N LYS A 153 -14.03 5.41 -1.09
CA LYS A 153 -13.59 4.02 -1.26
C LYS A 153 -14.45 3.30 -2.29
N PRO A 154 -13.86 2.69 -3.32
CA PRO A 154 -14.61 1.89 -4.27
C PRO A 154 -15.16 0.62 -3.60
N LEU A 155 -16.44 0.37 -3.83
CA LEU A 155 -17.18 -0.76 -3.30
C LEU A 155 -17.80 -1.55 -4.43
N HIS A 156 -17.72 -2.86 -4.35
CA HIS A 156 -18.44 -3.78 -5.21
C HIS A 156 -19.57 -4.43 -4.41
N VAL A 157 -20.80 -4.20 -4.82
CA VAL A 157 -22.00 -4.62 -4.06
C VAL A 157 -22.84 -5.54 -4.91
N ASP A 158 -22.93 -6.81 -4.50
CA ASP A 158 -23.87 -7.78 -5.08
C ASP A 158 -25.20 -7.70 -4.33
N ILE A 159 -26.21 -7.16 -5.01
CA ILE A 159 -27.56 -7.03 -4.48
C ILE A 159 -28.50 -8.13 -4.98
N SER A 160 -27.97 -9.15 -5.66
CA SER A 160 -28.78 -10.20 -6.32
C SER A 160 -28.49 -11.59 -5.77
N ASP A 161 -27.30 -12.11 -6.06
CA ASP A 161 -26.98 -13.51 -5.85
C ASP A 161 -26.45 -13.79 -4.44
N LEU A 162 -25.61 -12.92 -3.93
CA LEU A 162 -25.03 -13.09 -2.59
C LEU A 162 -26.09 -13.03 -1.47
N PRO A 163 -27.05 -12.09 -1.49
CA PRO A 163 -28.14 -12.09 -0.52
C PRO A 163 -29.00 -13.35 -0.56
N MET A 164 -29.26 -13.88 -1.76
CA MET A 164 -29.99 -15.17 -1.90
C MET A 164 -29.18 -16.35 -1.35
N LYS A 165 -27.89 -16.44 -1.69
CA LYS A 165 -26.99 -17.49 -1.17
C LYS A 165 -26.86 -17.47 0.35
N ARG A 166 -26.95 -16.28 0.95
CA ARG A 166 -26.92 -16.07 2.40
C ARG A 166 -28.29 -16.24 3.08
N GLY A 167 -29.34 -16.52 2.32
CA GLY A 167 -30.70 -16.66 2.87
C GLY A 167 -31.33 -15.35 3.35
N VAL A 168 -30.76 -14.20 2.97
CA VAL A 168 -31.30 -12.88 3.34
C VAL A 168 -32.53 -12.55 2.52
N THR A 169 -32.58 -12.98 1.25
CA THR A 169 -33.71 -12.79 0.34
C THR A 169 -34.08 -14.11 -0.33
N THR A 170 -35.34 -14.29 -0.68
CA THR A 170 -35.87 -15.49 -1.34
C THR A 170 -35.91 -15.36 -2.86
N ASN A 171 -35.80 -14.15 -3.39
CA ASN A 171 -35.85 -13.87 -4.82
C ASN A 171 -34.97 -12.69 -5.21
N ARG A 172 -34.84 -12.45 -6.52
CA ARG A 172 -34.05 -11.35 -7.08
C ARG A 172 -34.85 -10.09 -7.41
N ASN A 173 -36.07 -10.01 -6.99
CA ASN A 173 -36.91 -8.84 -7.25
C ASN A 173 -36.35 -7.62 -6.51
N LYS A 174 -36.28 -6.50 -7.21
CA LYS A 174 -35.80 -5.23 -6.68
C LYS A 174 -36.85 -4.16 -6.84
N PHE A 175 -37.02 -3.40 -5.79
CA PHE A 175 -37.94 -2.26 -5.80
C PHE A 175 -37.10 -0.98 -5.55
N VAL A 176 -37.12 -0.07 -6.52
CA VAL A 176 -36.36 1.19 -6.46
C VAL A 176 -37.35 2.33 -6.30
N LEU A 177 -37.34 2.97 -5.13
CA LEU A 177 -38.19 4.11 -4.79
C LEU A 177 -37.37 5.39 -4.72
N GLY A 178 -37.91 6.46 -5.24
CA GLY A 178 -37.31 7.79 -5.13
C GLY A 178 -38.17 8.87 -5.75
N GLY A 179 -38.04 10.10 -5.30
CA GLY A 179 -38.75 11.26 -5.83
C GLY A 179 -38.42 11.56 -7.30
N SER A 180 -39.16 12.46 -7.92
CA SER A 180 -38.81 12.97 -9.25
C SER A 180 -37.45 13.65 -9.22
N GLY A 181 -36.62 13.42 -10.23
CA GLY A 181 -35.23 13.98 -10.32
C GLY A 181 -34.20 13.32 -9.43
N SER A 182 -34.52 12.23 -8.70
CA SER A 182 -33.56 11.53 -7.81
C SER A 182 -32.58 10.60 -8.51
N GLY A 183 -32.52 10.60 -9.84
CA GLY A 183 -31.57 9.79 -10.61
C GLY A 183 -31.93 8.31 -10.76
N LYS A 184 -33.18 7.89 -10.46
CA LYS A 184 -33.60 6.48 -10.58
C LYS A 184 -33.36 5.88 -11.95
N SER A 185 -33.70 6.59 -13.03
CA SER A 185 -33.54 6.11 -14.39
C SER A 185 -32.08 6.07 -14.85
N PHE A 186 -31.20 6.77 -14.16
CA PHE A 186 -29.75 6.71 -14.40
C PHE A 186 -29.11 5.51 -13.67
N PHE A 187 -29.69 5.14 -12.52
CA PHE A 187 -29.21 4.02 -11.71
C PHE A 187 -29.60 2.65 -12.29
N MET A 188 -30.73 2.54 -12.98
CA MET A 188 -31.22 1.30 -13.62
C MET A 188 -30.63 1.10 -15.01
#